data_4a8657b8ce97ad3521634822883e5c0c
#
_entry.id   4a8657b8ce97ad3521634822883e5c0c
#
_cell.length_a   1.000
_cell.length_b   1.000
_cell.length_c   1.000
_cell.angle_alpha   90.00
_cell.angle_beta   90.00
_cell.angle_gamma   90.00
#
_symmetry.space_group_name_H-M   'P 1'
#
loop_
_entity.id
_entity.type
_entity.pdbx_description
1 polymer ?
#
loop_
_entity_poly.entity_id
_entity_poly.type
_entity_poly.pdbx_seq_one_letter_code
_entity_poly.pdbx_strand_id
1 'polypeptide(L)'
;GTGRYEVDDFEGYDAAAGKWKLKEGVADASGIVGTVRPGTMKLLDKDGSGTINDDDKFEIGDANAWAVGGFSIGARAYGFDFNADFSYSIGNDVYNADKIDQTSTRGGIWRNLNTTMASGKRWTNVDENGNFINDAAKLAEMNKNTTMWSPYTTKAVLTDWAIEDGSFLRLSTLTLGYTLPKTWMQKIYVQNLRLYFTASNLFCITGYSGMDPEVDCCRNVLVCPGVDYLAIV
;
A
#
# COMPACT_ATOMS: atom_id res chain seq x y z
N GLY A 1 4.57 -8.61 8.25
CA GLY A 1 5.61 -8.25 9.26
C GLY A 1 5.08 -8.40 10.66
N THR A 2 5.94 -8.80 11.57
CA THR A 2 5.57 -9.00 12.98
C THR A 2 5.61 -7.74 13.84
N GLY A 3 5.71 -6.56 13.17
CA GLY A 3 5.79 -5.27 13.84
C GLY A 3 7.19 -4.67 13.82
N ARG A 4 7.73 -4.31 14.97
CA ARG A 4 9.07 -3.72 15.12
C ARG A 4 9.79 -4.33 16.31
N TYR A 5 11.12 -4.18 16.30
CA TYR A 5 11.91 -4.47 17.50
C TYR A 5 11.62 -3.42 18.58
N GLU A 6 11.21 -3.86 19.76
CA GLU A 6 11.04 -3.01 20.92
C GLU A 6 12.35 -2.96 21.74
N VAL A 7 12.44 -2.01 22.68
CA VAL A 7 13.61 -1.90 23.56
C VAL A 7 13.86 -3.20 24.33
N ASP A 8 12.77 -3.90 24.69
CA ASP A 8 12.83 -5.15 25.44
C ASP A 8 13.40 -6.34 24.66
N ASP A 9 13.51 -6.25 23.33
CA ASP A 9 14.18 -7.26 22.49
C ASP A 9 15.72 -7.21 22.63
N PHE A 10 16.28 -6.20 23.30
CA PHE A 10 17.72 -5.98 23.40
C PHE A 10 18.23 -6.13 24.84
N GLU A 11 19.47 -6.59 24.98
CA GLU A 11 20.20 -6.55 26.26
C GLU A 11 20.62 -5.12 26.61
N GLY A 12 20.91 -4.29 25.60
CA GLY A 12 21.33 -2.90 25.72
C GLY A 12 22.20 -2.46 24.55
N TYR A 13 22.69 -1.22 24.65
CA TYR A 13 23.61 -0.66 23.67
C TYR A 13 25.06 -0.96 24.07
N ASP A 14 25.79 -1.64 23.18
CA ASP A 14 27.22 -1.89 23.34
C ASP A 14 28.01 -0.72 22.72
N ALA A 15 28.55 0.14 23.58
CA ALA A 15 29.31 1.31 23.17
C ALA A 15 30.64 0.95 22.49
N ALA A 16 31.24 -0.19 22.81
CA ALA A 16 32.50 -0.66 22.22
C ALA A 16 32.29 -1.16 20.79
N ALA A 17 31.17 -1.87 20.55
CA ALA A 17 30.79 -2.35 19.25
C ALA A 17 29.97 -1.32 18.44
N GLY A 18 29.50 -0.25 19.07
CA GLY A 18 28.67 0.79 18.44
C GLY A 18 27.29 0.30 17.99
N LYS A 19 26.74 -0.73 18.62
CA LYS A 19 25.49 -1.37 18.19
C LYS A 19 24.64 -1.89 19.36
N TRP A 20 23.37 -2.06 19.11
CA TRP A 20 22.45 -2.72 20.02
C TRP A 20 22.65 -4.24 19.99
N LYS A 21 22.65 -4.88 21.14
CA LYS A 21 22.81 -6.32 21.29
C LYS A 21 21.45 -6.97 21.52
N LEU A 22 21.03 -7.87 20.61
CA LEU A 22 19.80 -8.64 20.75
C LEU A 22 19.88 -9.62 21.94
N LYS A 23 18.75 -9.84 22.60
CA LYS A 23 18.59 -10.89 23.58
C LYS A 23 18.63 -12.27 22.93
N GLU A 24 19.02 -13.26 23.71
CA GLU A 24 18.93 -14.66 23.30
C GLU A 24 17.47 -15.03 22.93
N GLY A 25 17.30 -15.75 21.83
CA GLY A 25 15.99 -16.16 21.31
C GLY A 25 15.25 -15.08 20.48
N VAL A 26 15.81 -13.90 20.29
CA VAL A 26 15.30 -12.88 19.35
C VAL A 26 15.98 -13.03 18.01
N ALA A 27 15.21 -13.27 16.96
CA ALA A 27 15.74 -13.47 15.62
C ALA A 27 16.46 -12.21 15.08
N ASP A 28 17.62 -12.39 14.50
CA ASP A 28 18.43 -11.32 13.93
C ASP A 28 18.11 -11.11 12.44
N ALA A 29 17.51 -9.97 12.11
CA ALA A 29 17.19 -9.58 10.75
C ALA A 29 18.27 -8.70 10.08
N SER A 30 19.45 -8.56 10.67
CA SER A 30 20.50 -7.63 10.20
C SER A 30 20.97 -7.92 8.78
N GLY A 31 20.96 -9.16 8.33
CA GLY A 31 21.26 -9.56 6.95
C GLY A 31 20.30 -8.92 5.93
N ILE A 32 19.05 -8.76 6.30
CA ILE A 32 17.97 -8.27 5.42
C ILE A 32 17.74 -6.76 5.59
N VAL A 33 17.47 -6.30 6.82
CA VAL A 33 17.11 -4.90 7.09
C VAL A 33 18.32 -3.99 7.29
N GLY A 34 19.50 -4.54 7.46
CA GLY A 34 20.72 -3.81 7.79
C GLY A 34 20.89 -3.65 9.30
N THR A 35 21.13 -2.43 9.78
CA THR A 35 21.33 -2.21 11.23
C THR A 35 20.07 -2.44 12.02
N VAL A 36 20.07 -3.44 12.91
CA VAL A 36 18.98 -3.73 13.84
C VAL A 36 19.17 -2.94 15.12
N ARG A 37 18.10 -2.22 15.51
CA ARG A 37 18.02 -1.39 16.72
C ARG A 37 16.56 -1.22 17.14
N PRO A 38 16.25 -0.73 18.33
CA PRO A 38 14.88 -0.44 18.74
C PRO A 38 14.16 0.43 17.69
N GLY A 39 12.96 0.00 17.31
CA GLY A 39 12.17 0.63 16.24
C GLY A 39 12.43 0.12 14.82
N THR A 40 13.42 -0.73 14.59
CA THR A 40 13.60 -1.37 13.28
C THR A 40 12.45 -2.34 13.01
N MET A 41 12.00 -2.44 11.75
CA MET A 41 10.97 -3.42 11.36
C MET A 41 11.41 -4.84 11.74
N LYS A 42 10.53 -5.58 12.42
CA LYS A 42 10.75 -6.96 12.85
C LYS A 42 10.13 -7.92 11.83
N LEU A 43 10.92 -8.86 11.37
CA LEU A 43 10.52 -9.88 10.41
C LEU A 43 10.24 -11.20 11.12
N LEU A 44 9.45 -12.07 10.49
CA LEU A 44 9.12 -13.39 11.01
C LEU A 44 10.26 -14.36 10.68
N ASP A 45 10.77 -15.00 11.71
CA ASP A 45 11.63 -16.19 11.62
C ASP A 45 10.70 -17.41 11.45
N LYS A 46 10.60 -17.89 10.23
CA LYS A 46 9.65 -18.98 9.90
C LYS A 46 10.22 -20.35 10.22
N ASP A 47 11.52 -20.53 10.04
CA ASP A 47 12.20 -21.80 10.27
C ASP A 47 12.73 -21.95 11.71
N GLY A 48 12.69 -20.88 12.52
CA GLY A 48 13.15 -20.88 13.91
C GLY A 48 14.66 -20.92 14.04
N SER A 49 15.42 -20.53 13.02
CA SER A 49 16.88 -20.56 13.02
C SER A 49 17.52 -19.46 13.87
N GLY A 50 16.75 -18.46 14.26
CA GLY A 50 17.24 -17.29 14.99
C GLY A 50 17.91 -16.23 14.09
N THR A 51 17.92 -16.44 12.77
CA THR A 51 18.52 -15.50 11.80
C THR A 51 17.63 -15.39 10.58
N ILE A 52 17.19 -14.19 10.26
CA ILE A 52 16.31 -13.96 9.09
C ILE A 52 17.13 -13.99 7.80
N ASN A 53 16.76 -14.89 6.91
CA ASN A 53 17.42 -15.11 5.64
C ASN A 53 16.43 -15.49 4.51
N ASP A 54 16.92 -16.00 3.39
CA ASP A 54 16.11 -16.37 2.24
C ASP A 54 15.18 -17.59 2.49
N ASP A 55 15.47 -18.43 3.47
CA ASP A 55 14.67 -19.61 3.85
C ASP A 55 13.38 -19.21 4.58
N ASP A 56 13.34 -17.97 5.12
CA ASP A 56 12.15 -17.37 5.75
C ASP A 56 11.16 -16.79 4.75
N LYS A 57 11.47 -16.81 3.46
CA LYS A 57 10.55 -16.33 2.44
C LYS A 57 9.37 -17.26 2.25
N PHE A 58 8.20 -16.68 2.11
CA PHE A 58 6.98 -17.41 1.78
C PHE A 58 6.03 -16.51 0.98
N GLU A 59 5.06 -17.14 0.35
CA GLU A 59 4.01 -16.43 -0.36
C GLU A 59 3.19 -15.56 0.58
N ILE A 60 3.04 -14.27 0.25
CA ILE A 60 2.33 -13.27 1.05
C ILE A 60 1.13 -12.67 0.32
N GLY A 61 0.87 -13.05 -0.92
CA GLY A 61 -0.26 -12.63 -1.71
C GLY A 61 -0.28 -13.22 -3.10
N ASP A 62 -1.44 -13.20 -3.73
CA ASP A 62 -1.69 -13.69 -5.08
C ASP A 62 -2.21 -12.52 -5.95
N ALA A 63 -1.47 -12.18 -7.00
CA ALA A 63 -1.86 -11.14 -7.94
C ALA A 63 -2.98 -11.58 -8.90
N ASN A 64 -3.31 -12.87 -8.95
CA ASN A 64 -4.32 -13.38 -9.83
C ASN A 64 -5.72 -13.21 -9.24
N ALA A 65 -6.56 -12.45 -9.95
CA ALA A 65 -7.96 -12.34 -9.56
C ALA A 65 -8.69 -13.67 -9.77
N TRP A 66 -9.52 -14.08 -8.81
CA TRP A 66 -10.38 -15.23 -9.00
C TRP A 66 -11.61 -14.91 -9.87
N ALA A 67 -11.99 -13.64 -10.01
CA ALA A 67 -13.04 -13.21 -10.93
C ALA A 67 -12.76 -11.81 -11.48
N VAL A 68 -12.79 -11.68 -12.81
CA VAL A 68 -12.71 -10.41 -13.54
C VAL A 68 -13.85 -10.34 -14.53
N GLY A 69 -14.50 -9.19 -14.65
CA GLY A 69 -15.60 -9.03 -15.59
C GLY A 69 -16.19 -7.65 -15.62
N GLY A 70 -17.30 -7.56 -16.31
CA GLY A 70 -18.10 -6.32 -16.39
C GLY A 70 -19.55 -6.64 -16.64
N PHE A 71 -20.39 -5.66 -16.33
CA PHE A 71 -21.82 -5.69 -16.64
C PHE A 71 -22.32 -4.31 -16.97
N SER A 72 -23.41 -4.25 -17.74
CA SER A 72 -24.03 -2.99 -18.14
C SER A 72 -25.49 -2.95 -17.68
N ILE A 73 -25.92 -1.80 -17.23
CA ILE A 73 -27.31 -1.51 -16.90
C ILE A 73 -27.82 -0.46 -17.87
N GLY A 74 -28.83 -0.81 -18.67
CA GLY A 74 -29.44 0.11 -19.64
C GLY A 74 -30.93 0.25 -19.41
N ALA A 75 -31.44 1.47 -19.57
CA ALA A 75 -32.87 1.75 -19.51
C ALA A 75 -33.27 2.79 -20.56
N ARG A 76 -34.48 2.64 -21.12
CA ARG A 76 -35.06 3.63 -22.07
C ARG A 76 -36.49 3.85 -21.76
N ALA A 77 -36.89 5.13 -21.61
CA ALA A 77 -38.27 5.51 -21.37
C ALA A 77 -38.50 6.98 -21.78
N TYR A 78 -39.61 7.26 -22.41
CA TYR A 78 -40.09 8.63 -22.70
C TYR A 78 -39.10 9.53 -23.41
N GLY A 79 -38.23 8.95 -24.28
CA GLY A 79 -37.17 9.68 -24.98
C GLY A 79 -35.87 9.77 -24.22
N PHE A 80 -35.83 9.38 -22.95
CA PHE A 80 -34.59 9.23 -22.18
C PHE A 80 -33.94 7.88 -22.43
N ASP A 81 -32.65 7.85 -22.53
CA ASP A 81 -31.84 6.65 -22.49
C ASP A 81 -30.73 6.80 -21.44
N PHE A 82 -30.53 5.76 -20.69
CA PHE A 82 -29.55 5.61 -19.63
C PHE A 82 -28.72 4.37 -19.94
N ASN A 83 -27.40 4.46 -19.80
CA ASN A 83 -26.51 3.31 -19.81
C ASN A 83 -25.40 3.51 -18.78
N ALA A 84 -25.16 2.49 -17.98
CA ALA A 84 -24.06 2.47 -17.00
C ALA A 84 -23.28 1.17 -17.17
N ASP A 85 -21.99 1.30 -17.46
CA ASP A 85 -21.08 0.18 -17.67
C ASP A 85 -20.16 0.06 -16.48
N PHE A 86 -20.12 -1.13 -15.87
CA PHE A 86 -19.30 -1.46 -14.73
C PHE A 86 -18.21 -2.45 -15.09
N SER A 87 -17.03 -2.29 -14.49
CA SER A 87 -15.96 -3.28 -14.49
C SER A 87 -15.63 -3.67 -13.04
N TYR A 88 -15.19 -4.90 -12.84
CA TYR A 88 -14.79 -5.39 -11.54
C TYR A 88 -13.63 -6.39 -11.63
N SER A 89 -12.82 -6.42 -10.58
CA SER A 89 -11.86 -7.47 -10.26
C SER A 89 -12.04 -7.86 -8.81
N ILE A 90 -11.94 -9.14 -8.49
CA ILE A 90 -12.16 -9.65 -7.15
C ILE A 90 -11.09 -10.69 -6.81
N GLY A 91 -10.48 -10.55 -5.63
CA GLY A 91 -9.59 -11.54 -5.04
C GLY A 91 -8.15 -11.48 -5.53
N ASN A 92 -7.75 -10.40 -6.17
CA ASN A 92 -6.35 -10.14 -6.49
C ASN A 92 -5.70 -9.27 -5.43
N ASP A 93 -4.46 -9.59 -5.10
CA ASP A 93 -3.61 -8.72 -4.28
C ASP A 93 -2.79 -7.77 -5.14
N VAL A 94 -2.54 -6.58 -4.62
CA VAL A 94 -1.75 -5.54 -5.29
C VAL A 94 -0.60 -5.11 -4.40
N TYR A 95 0.59 -5.05 -4.99
CA TYR A 95 1.77 -4.49 -4.34
C TYR A 95 1.73 -2.95 -4.34
N ASN A 96 1.61 -2.36 -3.16
CA ASN A 96 1.66 -0.92 -2.97
C ASN A 96 3.10 -0.45 -2.69
N ALA A 97 3.85 -0.15 -3.75
CA ALA A 97 5.24 0.30 -3.65
C ALA A 97 5.38 1.62 -2.88
N ASP A 98 4.39 2.51 -2.97
CA ASP A 98 4.39 3.80 -2.28
C ASP A 98 4.40 3.63 -0.76
N LYS A 99 3.77 2.59 -0.24
CA LYS A 99 3.85 2.27 1.20
C LYS A 99 5.29 2.04 1.66
N ILE A 100 6.09 1.34 0.90
CA ILE A 100 7.50 1.09 1.25
C ILE A 100 8.33 2.36 1.06
N ASP A 101 8.18 3.02 -0.07
CA ASP A 101 8.96 4.21 -0.39
C ASP A 101 8.67 5.38 0.55
N GLN A 102 7.40 5.58 0.91
CA GLN A 102 6.98 6.70 1.74
C GLN A 102 7.05 6.43 3.25
N THR A 103 7.53 5.26 3.68
CA THR A 103 7.75 4.94 5.10
C THR A 103 9.22 4.87 5.47
N SER A 104 10.13 5.13 4.54
CA SER A 104 11.56 5.14 4.80
C SER A 104 12.25 6.39 4.24
N THR A 105 13.35 6.80 4.89
CA THR A 105 14.22 7.88 4.42
C THR A 105 15.28 7.40 3.44
N ARG A 106 15.26 6.14 3.04
CA ARG A 106 16.25 5.52 2.14
C ARG A 106 16.43 6.27 0.82
N GLY A 107 15.37 6.82 0.26
CA GLY A 107 15.38 7.55 -1.01
C GLY A 107 15.92 8.98 -0.93
N GLY A 108 16.35 9.42 0.25
CA GLY A 108 16.89 10.75 0.51
C GLY A 108 15.97 11.64 1.35
N ILE A 109 16.54 12.75 1.81
CA ILE A 109 15.88 13.71 2.71
C ILE A 109 14.81 14.57 2.03
N TRP A 110 14.67 14.49 0.72
CA TRP A 110 13.76 15.31 -0.09
C TRP A 110 12.37 14.72 -0.25
N ARG A 111 12.11 13.52 0.30
CA ARG A 111 10.81 12.88 0.21
C ARG A 111 9.96 13.14 1.44
N ASN A 112 8.68 13.41 1.21
CA ASN A 112 7.69 13.39 2.27
C ASN A 112 7.37 11.93 2.66
N LEU A 113 7.25 11.70 3.95
CA LEU A 113 6.77 10.43 4.47
C LEU A 113 5.23 10.39 4.43
N ASN A 114 4.68 9.19 4.36
CA ASN A 114 3.24 8.97 4.47
C ASN A 114 2.71 9.48 5.83
N THR A 115 1.44 9.83 5.91
CA THR A 115 0.77 10.30 7.14
C THR A 115 0.77 9.25 8.26
N THR A 116 0.92 7.97 7.95
CA THR A 116 1.14 6.91 8.93
C THR A 116 2.47 7.07 9.69
N MET A 117 3.44 7.74 9.07
CA MET A 117 4.75 8.06 9.64
C MET A 117 4.81 9.47 10.24
N ALA A 118 3.67 10.10 10.51
CA ALA A 118 3.63 11.40 11.15
C ALA A 118 4.30 11.38 12.54
N SER A 119 4.75 12.55 13.00
CA SER A 119 5.30 12.71 14.35
C SER A 119 4.33 12.17 15.40
N GLY A 120 4.83 11.40 16.36
CA GLY A 120 4.04 10.72 17.38
C GLY A 120 3.44 9.37 16.96
N LYS A 121 3.42 9.04 15.65
CA LYS A 121 3.01 7.72 15.16
C LYS A 121 4.21 6.83 14.84
N ARG A 122 5.28 7.40 14.30
CA ARG A 122 6.52 6.69 13.96
C ARG A 122 7.45 6.58 15.16
N TRP A 123 8.22 5.54 15.21
CA TRP A 123 9.32 5.40 16.15
C TRP A 123 10.40 6.45 15.89
N THR A 124 10.84 7.13 16.96
CA THR A 124 11.89 8.14 16.91
C THR A 124 13.14 7.62 17.62
N ASN A 125 14.27 7.59 16.89
CA ASN A 125 15.56 7.13 17.39
C ASN A 125 16.54 8.27 17.65
N VAL A 126 16.16 9.51 17.32
CA VAL A 126 17.06 10.67 17.32
C VAL A 126 16.55 11.74 18.26
N ASP A 127 17.46 12.53 18.80
CA ASP A 127 17.18 13.72 19.58
C ASP A 127 16.87 14.93 18.65
N GLU A 128 16.61 16.08 19.24
CA GLU A 128 16.32 17.33 18.52
C GLU A 128 17.48 17.82 17.64
N ASN A 129 18.72 17.36 17.92
CA ASN A 129 19.91 17.68 17.16
C ASN A 129 20.22 16.63 16.07
N GLY A 130 19.41 15.57 15.94
CA GLY A 130 19.59 14.50 14.98
C GLY A 130 20.57 13.40 15.40
N ASN A 131 21.05 13.40 16.65
CA ASN A 131 21.92 12.34 17.16
C ASN A 131 21.10 11.11 17.59
N PHE A 132 21.61 9.91 17.31
CA PHE A 132 20.98 8.69 17.77
C PHE A 132 21.00 8.56 19.28
N ILE A 133 19.85 8.21 19.86
CA ILE A 133 19.68 7.96 21.27
C ILE A 133 19.99 6.49 21.56
N ASN A 134 20.94 6.26 22.49
CA ASN A 134 21.39 4.93 22.88
C ASN A 134 20.91 4.56 24.30
N ASP A 135 20.11 5.42 24.93
CA ASP A 135 19.48 5.18 26.23
C ASP A 135 18.15 4.42 26.06
N ALA A 136 18.08 3.19 26.55
CA ALA A 136 16.93 2.31 26.46
C ALA A 136 15.68 2.90 27.14
N ALA A 137 15.82 3.47 28.33
CA ALA A 137 14.70 4.02 29.09
C ALA A 137 14.11 5.27 28.38
N LYS A 138 14.99 6.12 27.87
CA LYS A 138 14.59 7.31 27.10
C LYS A 138 13.86 6.94 25.81
N LEU A 139 14.38 5.93 25.07
CA LEU A 139 13.72 5.42 23.85
C LEU A 139 12.34 4.84 24.15
N ALA A 140 12.22 4.03 25.20
CA ALA A 140 10.94 3.45 25.61
C ALA A 140 9.90 4.53 25.95
N GLU A 141 10.27 5.53 26.75
CA GLU A 141 9.36 6.62 27.14
C GLU A 141 8.93 7.49 25.95
N MET A 142 9.87 7.85 25.07
CA MET A 142 9.59 8.66 23.88
C MET A 142 8.65 7.97 22.90
N ASN A 143 8.70 6.65 22.82
CA ASN A 143 8.03 5.89 21.78
C ASN A 143 6.83 5.06 22.28
N LYS A 144 6.44 5.17 23.55
CA LYS A 144 5.37 4.36 24.16
C LYS A 144 4.02 4.39 23.43
N ASN A 145 3.72 5.49 22.73
CA ASN A 145 2.45 5.67 22.02
C ASN A 145 2.61 5.54 20.48
N THR A 146 3.79 5.20 20.01
CA THR A 146 4.04 5.07 18.57
C THR A 146 3.56 3.71 18.07
N THR A 147 3.06 3.65 16.84
CA THR A 147 2.50 2.44 16.22
C THR A 147 3.32 1.94 15.04
N MET A 148 4.13 2.82 14.44
CA MET A 148 4.95 2.50 13.27
C MET A 148 6.41 2.33 13.65
N TRP A 149 7.15 1.67 12.78
CA TRP A 149 8.61 1.51 12.91
C TRP A 149 9.35 2.83 12.64
N SER A 150 10.65 2.79 12.81
CA SER A 150 11.55 3.91 12.50
C SER A 150 11.72 4.06 10.98
N PRO A 151 11.61 5.27 10.42
CA PRO A 151 11.87 5.51 9.00
C PRO A 151 13.35 5.42 8.63
N TYR A 152 14.25 5.39 9.61
CA TYR A 152 15.70 5.32 9.40
C TYR A 152 16.14 3.89 9.07
N THR A 153 15.79 3.43 7.89
CA THR A 153 16.20 2.11 7.37
C THR A 153 17.15 2.27 6.19
N THR A 154 18.11 1.35 6.07
CA THR A 154 19.08 1.35 4.97
C THR A 154 18.61 0.53 3.77
N LYS A 155 17.68 -0.39 3.98
CA LYS A 155 17.16 -1.28 2.94
C LYS A 155 15.64 -1.26 2.93
N ALA A 156 15.05 -1.31 1.75
CA ALA A 156 13.63 -1.59 1.59
C ALA A 156 13.43 -3.09 1.60
N VAL A 157 12.45 -3.54 2.35
CA VAL A 157 12.08 -4.95 2.43
C VAL A 157 10.62 -5.08 2.00
N LEU A 158 10.37 -5.97 1.03
CA LEU A 158 9.02 -6.32 0.64
C LEU A 158 8.43 -7.21 1.73
N THR A 159 7.34 -6.75 2.33
CA THR A 159 6.60 -7.46 3.37
C THR A 159 5.11 -7.46 3.06
N ASP A 160 4.36 -8.31 3.74
CA ASP A 160 2.90 -8.38 3.70
C ASP A 160 2.22 -7.02 3.94
N TRP A 161 2.85 -6.13 4.69
CA TRP A 161 2.31 -4.79 4.94
C TRP A 161 2.12 -3.94 3.67
N ALA A 162 2.89 -4.21 2.62
CA ALA A 162 2.78 -3.53 1.33
C ALA A 162 1.87 -4.26 0.33
N ILE A 163 1.37 -5.44 0.69
CA ILE A 163 0.39 -6.18 -0.10
C ILE A 163 -1.00 -5.81 0.39
N GLU A 164 -1.88 -5.44 -0.52
CA GLU A 164 -3.25 -5.02 -0.23
C GLU A 164 -4.24 -5.70 -1.16
N ASP A 165 -5.47 -5.88 -0.68
CA ASP A 165 -6.58 -6.33 -1.52
C ASP A 165 -6.82 -5.33 -2.66
N GLY A 166 -6.60 -5.78 -3.88
CA GLY A 166 -6.81 -5.04 -5.12
C GLY A 166 -8.22 -5.16 -5.69
N SER A 167 -9.14 -5.80 -4.97
CA SER A 167 -10.52 -5.94 -5.43
C SER A 167 -11.18 -4.58 -5.63
N PHE A 168 -11.92 -4.45 -6.73
CA PHE A 168 -12.64 -3.20 -7.01
C PHE A 168 -13.91 -3.42 -7.82
N LEU A 169 -14.80 -2.43 -7.71
CA LEU A 169 -15.94 -2.22 -8.61
C LEU A 169 -15.90 -0.78 -9.12
N ARG A 170 -15.79 -0.61 -10.42
CA ARG A 170 -15.69 0.68 -11.09
C ARG A 170 -16.90 0.97 -11.96
N LEU A 171 -17.44 2.19 -11.89
CA LEU A 171 -18.36 2.70 -12.90
C LEU A 171 -17.50 3.30 -14.04
N SER A 172 -17.29 2.50 -15.07
CA SER A 172 -16.39 2.81 -16.18
C SER A 172 -16.97 3.88 -17.09
N THR A 173 -18.26 3.77 -17.43
CA THR A 173 -18.94 4.74 -18.28
C THR A 173 -20.39 4.92 -17.84
N LEU A 174 -20.82 6.16 -17.76
CA LEU A 174 -22.21 6.54 -17.58
C LEU A 174 -22.65 7.40 -18.76
N THR A 175 -23.71 7.00 -19.45
CA THR A 175 -24.31 7.79 -20.54
C THR A 175 -25.77 8.09 -20.22
N LEU A 176 -26.12 9.35 -20.30
CA LEU A 176 -27.49 9.86 -20.23
C LEU A 176 -27.82 10.52 -21.53
N GLY A 177 -28.85 10.06 -22.21
CA GLY A 177 -29.32 10.64 -23.47
C GLY A 177 -30.78 11.06 -23.39
N TYR A 178 -31.15 12.04 -24.17
CA TYR A 178 -32.52 12.45 -24.38
C TYR A 178 -32.79 12.73 -25.86
N THR A 179 -33.74 12.02 -26.42
CA THR A 179 -34.20 12.23 -27.79
C THR A 179 -35.44 13.11 -27.75
N LEU A 180 -35.36 14.26 -28.40
CA LEU A 180 -36.47 15.22 -28.40
C LEU A 180 -37.67 14.68 -29.19
N PRO A 181 -38.91 15.01 -28.76
CA PRO A 181 -40.11 14.59 -29.43
C PRO A 181 -40.19 15.11 -30.87
N LYS A 182 -40.64 14.27 -31.81
CA LYS A 182 -40.77 14.62 -33.24
C LYS A 182 -41.62 15.86 -33.45
N THR A 183 -42.63 16.10 -32.64
CA THR A 183 -43.51 17.29 -32.73
C THR A 183 -42.78 18.61 -32.51
N TRP A 184 -41.73 18.61 -31.70
CA TRP A 184 -40.87 19.81 -31.52
C TRP A 184 -39.90 19.98 -32.67
N MET A 185 -39.36 18.88 -33.17
CA MET A 185 -38.39 18.89 -34.25
C MET A 185 -38.96 19.31 -35.58
N GLN A 186 -40.18 18.95 -35.88
CA GLN A 186 -40.91 19.39 -37.09
C GLN A 186 -41.04 20.91 -37.19
N LYS A 187 -41.16 21.62 -36.06
CA LYS A 187 -41.25 23.08 -36.02
C LYS A 187 -39.96 23.81 -36.46
N ILE A 188 -38.81 23.14 -36.34
CA ILE A 188 -37.49 23.67 -36.64
C ILE A 188 -36.85 22.97 -37.85
N TYR A 189 -37.66 22.22 -38.65
CA TYR A 189 -37.21 21.48 -39.83
C TYR A 189 -36.06 20.50 -39.58
N VAL A 190 -35.96 19.96 -38.37
CA VAL A 190 -34.98 18.93 -37.99
C VAL A 190 -35.67 17.58 -37.90
N GLN A 191 -35.07 16.52 -38.45
CA GLN A 191 -35.73 15.20 -38.46
C GLN A 191 -35.59 14.48 -37.09
N ASN A 192 -34.44 14.63 -36.45
CA ASN A 192 -34.17 14.03 -35.15
C ASN A 192 -33.03 14.80 -34.44
N LEU A 193 -33.19 15.02 -33.14
CA LEU A 193 -32.17 15.60 -32.29
C LEU A 193 -32.09 14.79 -30.99
N ARG A 194 -30.91 14.24 -30.72
CA ARG A 194 -30.57 13.57 -29.48
C ARG A 194 -29.46 14.34 -28.81
N LEU A 195 -29.67 14.71 -27.55
CA LEU A 195 -28.66 15.26 -26.67
C LEU A 195 -28.17 14.15 -25.75
N TYR A 196 -26.88 14.07 -25.52
CA TYR A 196 -26.37 13.08 -24.57
C TYR A 196 -25.20 13.66 -23.77
N PHE A 197 -25.05 13.13 -22.57
CA PHE A 197 -23.94 13.39 -21.65
C PHE A 197 -23.28 12.05 -21.37
N THR A 198 -21.96 11.99 -21.47
CA THR A 198 -21.18 10.81 -21.11
C THR A 198 -20.12 11.21 -20.10
N ALA A 199 -20.00 10.44 -19.04
CA ALA A 199 -18.97 10.56 -18.03
C ALA A 199 -18.22 9.22 -17.90
N SER A 200 -16.90 9.28 -17.76
CA SER A 200 -16.05 8.10 -17.62
C SER A 200 -15.37 8.11 -16.26
N ASN A 201 -15.16 6.89 -15.69
CA ASN A 201 -14.44 6.69 -14.42
C ASN A 201 -15.01 7.53 -13.25
N LEU A 202 -16.34 7.57 -13.11
CA LEU A 202 -17.00 8.41 -12.12
C LEU A 202 -16.64 8.05 -10.69
N PHE A 203 -16.54 6.76 -10.39
CA PHE A 203 -16.11 6.27 -9.09
C PHE A 203 -15.53 4.85 -9.19
N CYS A 204 -14.69 4.52 -8.21
CA CYS A 204 -14.18 3.19 -7.96
C CYS A 204 -14.37 2.86 -6.48
N ILE A 205 -15.01 1.74 -6.20
CA ILE A 205 -15.16 1.20 -4.84
C ILE A 205 -14.07 0.15 -4.68
N THR A 206 -13.14 0.38 -3.75
CA THR A 206 -12.01 -0.51 -3.48
C THR A 206 -11.55 -0.36 -2.04
N GLY A 207 -10.90 -1.39 -1.50
CA GLY A 207 -10.16 -1.35 -0.23
C GLY A 207 -8.71 -0.90 -0.39
N TYR A 208 -8.22 -0.79 -1.63
CA TYR A 208 -6.84 -0.40 -1.92
C TYR A 208 -6.55 1.04 -1.47
N SER A 209 -5.45 1.23 -0.75
CA SER A 209 -5.07 2.54 -0.20
C SER A 209 -4.27 3.43 -1.16
N GLY A 210 -3.83 2.88 -2.31
CA GLY A 210 -3.13 3.61 -3.36
C GLY A 210 -4.07 4.40 -4.27
N MET A 211 -3.52 4.95 -5.35
CA MET A 211 -4.29 5.84 -6.24
C MET A 211 -5.31 5.10 -7.09
N ASP A 212 -4.98 3.91 -7.59
CA ASP A 212 -5.85 3.11 -8.46
C ASP A 212 -5.51 1.62 -8.32
N PRO A 213 -6.49 0.75 -8.05
CA PRO A 213 -6.25 -0.70 -7.96
C PRO A 213 -5.94 -1.34 -9.33
N GLU A 214 -6.28 -0.71 -10.45
CA GLU A 214 -5.86 -1.13 -11.80
C GLU A 214 -4.45 -0.59 -12.12
N VAL A 215 -3.46 -0.96 -11.30
CA VAL A 215 -2.07 -0.55 -11.55
C VAL A 215 -1.50 -1.24 -12.78
N ASP A 216 -1.03 -0.44 -13.73
CA ASP A 216 -0.24 -0.92 -14.84
C ASP A 216 1.22 -1.06 -14.42
N CYS A 217 1.66 -2.30 -14.22
CA CYS A 217 3.03 -2.62 -13.84
C CYS A 217 4.10 -2.23 -14.88
N CYS A 218 3.71 -1.86 -16.08
CA CYS A 218 4.62 -1.44 -17.13
C CYS A 218 5.15 0.00 -16.96
N ARG A 219 4.61 0.75 -16.02
CA ARG A 219 5.02 2.14 -15.72
C ARG A 219 5.73 2.29 -14.37
N ASN A 220 6.94 1.76 -14.24
CA ASN A 220 7.84 1.93 -13.07
C ASN A 220 7.51 1.12 -11.81
N VAL A 221 6.81 0.03 -11.89
CA VAL A 221 6.62 -0.86 -10.75
C VAL A 221 7.35 -2.17 -10.98
N LEU A 222 8.07 -2.61 -9.97
CA LEU A 222 8.97 -3.80 -10.00
C LEU A 222 8.25 -5.15 -10.08
N VAL A 223 6.90 -5.16 -10.15
CA VAL A 223 6.12 -6.41 -10.11
C VAL A 223 4.99 -6.34 -11.14
N CYS A 224 4.97 -7.29 -12.05
CA CYS A 224 3.89 -7.46 -13.04
C CYS A 224 2.70 -8.22 -12.46
N PRO A 225 1.44 -7.94 -12.88
CA PRO A 225 0.29 -8.80 -12.58
C PRO A 225 0.54 -10.23 -13.06
N GLY A 226 0.14 -11.21 -12.25
CA GLY A 226 0.33 -12.63 -12.56
C GLY A 226 1.62 -13.23 -12.03
N VAL A 227 2.33 -12.53 -11.17
CA VAL A 227 3.48 -13.06 -10.43
C VAL A 227 3.11 -13.17 -8.96
N ASP A 228 3.26 -14.35 -8.39
CA ASP A 228 3.10 -14.55 -6.95
C ASP A 228 4.17 -13.75 -6.20
N TYR A 229 3.75 -13.06 -5.15
CA TYR A 229 4.66 -12.27 -4.34
C TYR A 229 5.35 -13.17 -3.31
N LEU A 230 6.67 -13.30 -3.43
CA LEU A 230 7.50 -13.95 -2.43
C LEU A 230 8.27 -12.90 -1.65
N ALA A 231 8.08 -12.86 -0.35
CA ALA A 231 8.79 -11.93 0.52
C ALA A 231 9.08 -12.52 1.90
N ILE A 232 10.01 -11.87 2.59
CA ILE A 232 10.27 -12.09 4.01
C ILE A 232 9.33 -11.19 4.81
N VAL A 233 8.60 -11.77 5.74
CA VAL A 233 7.57 -11.07 6.54
C VAL A 233 8.03 -10.86 7.98
#